data_abf6e981735907f78055f45e7a69efd6
#
_entry.id   abf6e981735907f78055f45e7a69efd6
#
_cell.length_a   1.000
_cell.length_b   1.000
_cell.length_c   1.000
_cell.angle_alpha   90.00
_cell.angle_beta   90.00
_cell.angle_gamma   90.00
#
_symmetry.space_group_name_H-M   'P 1'
#
loop_
_entity.id
_entity.type
_entity.pdbx_description
1 polymer ?
#
loop_
_entity_poly.entity_id
_entity_poly.type
_entity_poly.pdbx_seq_one_letter_code
_entity_poly.pdbx_strand_id
1 'polypeptide(L)'
;GHIDISGNGDLDGTLEISANGSIPAAIAENVTPQIGEAEGSAGLSAQVSGTVGKPLISAEAEFNDIGFTVMETLQKVHGVNGQVRINDAAISIPGLSGKVESGDFSLEGTIGMTHFKPQTIDVAFNARTLPLLVPEMLEMTVNADLGLTGTLEQASLKGDVVIVEGYYFKDVNMNLIEKAGQIGRPTRETD
;
A
#
# COMPACT_ATOMS: atom_id res chain seq x y z
N GLY A 1 -18.58 -1.09 -15.32
CA GLY A 1 -17.95 0.23 -15.30
C GLY A 1 -18.31 1.02 -16.55
N HIS A 2 -18.26 2.31 -16.44
CA HIS A 2 -18.51 3.24 -17.54
C HIS A 2 -17.47 4.37 -17.45
N ILE A 3 -16.94 4.78 -18.59
CA ILE A 3 -16.00 5.91 -18.69
C ILE A 3 -16.47 6.79 -19.84
N ASP A 4 -16.78 8.03 -19.55
CA ASP A 4 -17.07 9.08 -20.51
C ASP A 4 -15.81 9.88 -20.78
N ILE A 5 -15.49 10.06 -22.05
CA ILE A 5 -14.34 10.86 -22.49
C ILE A 5 -14.85 11.98 -23.38
N SER A 6 -14.47 13.19 -23.06
CA SER A 6 -14.72 14.38 -23.89
C SER A 6 -13.43 15.18 -24.04
N GLY A 7 -13.29 15.88 -25.15
CA GLY A 7 -12.09 16.68 -25.37
C GLY A 7 -12.20 17.61 -26.56
N ASN A 8 -11.46 18.69 -26.47
CA ASN A 8 -11.25 19.65 -27.54
C ASN A 8 -9.76 19.83 -27.76
N GLY A 9 -9.35 20.00 -29.01
CA GLY A 9 -7.98 20.34 -29.38
C GLY A 9 -8.00 21.44 -30.44
N ASP A 10 -7.11 22.40 -30.32
CA ASP A 10 -6.97 23.45 -31.31
C ASP A 10 -5.74 23.20 -32.18
N LEU A 11 -5.76 23.73 -33.42
CA LEU A 11 -4.64 23.65 -34.35
C LEU A 11 -3.37 24.34 -33.82
N ASP A 12 -3.52 25.25 -32.85
CA ASP A 12 -2.43 25.91 -32.13
C ASP A 12 -1.77 25.01 -31.07
N GLY A 13 -2.20 23.75 -30.98
CA GLY A 13 -1.60 22.74 -30.10
C GLY A 13 -2.11 22.77 -28.67
N THR A 14 -3.19 23.47 -28.35
CA THR A 14 -3.86 23.38 -27.04
C THR A 14 -4.68 22.11 -26.94
N LEU A 15 -4.63 21.49 -25.78
CA LEU A 15 -5.39 20.27 -25.43
C LEU A 15 -6.29 20.54 -24.23
N GLU A 16 -7.51 20.06 -24.31
CA GLU A 16 -8.40 19.96 -23.16
C GLU A 16 -9.19 18.65 -23.30
N ILE A 17 -8.80 17.66 -22.51
CA ILE A 17 -9.40 16.32 -22.50
C ILE A 17 -9.84 16.03 -21.07
N SER A 18 -11.05 15.57 -20.90
CA SER A 18 -11.57 15.09 -19.63
C SER A 18 -12.11 13.68 -19.76
N ALA A 19 -11.86 12.87 -18.76
CA ALA A 19 -12.42 11.53 -18.61
C ALA A 19 -13.03 11.38 -17.21
N ASN A 20 -14.24 10.90 -17.14
CA ASN A 20 -14.93 10.64 -15.88
C ASN A 20 -15.62 9.28 -15.97
N GLY A 21 -15.63 8.54 -14.88
CA GLY A 21 -16.26 7.24 -14.89
C GLY A 21 -16.19 6.51 -13.58
N SER A 22 -16.65 5.28 -13.59
CA SER A 22 -16.58 4.36 -12.47
C SER A 22 -16.12 2.99 -12.94
N ILE A 23 -15.19 2.42 -12.21
CA ILE A 23 -14.61 1.10 -12.49
C ILE A 23 -14.93 0.18 -11.30
N PRO A 24 -15.53 -1.01 -11.53
CA PRO A 24 -15.68 -2.00 -10.47
C PRO A 24 -14.32 -2.55 -10.05
N ALA A 25 -14.14 -2.77 -8.75
CA ALA A 25 -12.88 -3.29 -8.18
C ALA A 25 -12.49 -4.66 -8.75
N ALA A 26 -13.46 -5.48 -9.17
CA ALA A 26 -13.23 -6.77 -9.80
C ALA A 26 -12.27 -6.73 -11.02
N ILE A 27 -12.06 -5.57 -11.65
CA ILE A 27 -11.06 -5.42 -12.71
C ILE A 27 -9.64 -5.67 -12.18
N ALA A 28 -9.38 -5.38 -10.91
CA ALA A 28 -8.07 -5.57 -10.30
C ALA A 28 -7.62 -7.05 -10.31
N GLU A 29 -8.54 -7.99 -10.21
CA GLU A 29 -8.25 -9.44 -10.25
C GLU A 29 -7.56 -9.87 -11.56
N ASN A 30 -7.87 -9.19 -12.68
CA ASN A 30 -7.27 -9.49 -13.98
C ASN A 30 -5.85 -8.92 -14.12
N VAL A 31 -5.48 -7.96 -13.28
CA VAL A 31 -4.18 -7.28 -13.32
C VAL A 31 -3.23 -7.80 -12.25
N THR A 32 -3.80 -8.22 -11.12
CA THR A 32 -3.03 -8.58 -9.92
C THR A 32 -3.53 -9.93 -9.39
N PRO A 33 -2.87 -11.05 -9.74
CA PRO A 33 -3.31 -12.39 -9.32
C PRO A 33 -3.23 -12.65 -7.81
N GLN A 34 -2.59 -11.74 -7.07
CA GLN A 34 -2.52 -11.78 -5.61
C GLN A 34 -3.83 -11.34 -4.92
N ILE A 35 -4.77 -10.79 -5.69
CA ILE A 35 -6.06 -10.30 -5.23
C ILE A 35 -7.17 -11.16 -5.82
N GLY A 36 -8.12 -11.56 -4.99
CA GLY A 36 -9.35 -12.26 -5.40
C GLY A 36 -10.57 -11.71 -4.69
N GLU A 37 -11.74 -12.08 -5.16
CA GLU A 37 -13.03 -11.67 -4.58
C GLU A 37 -13.15 -10.14 -4.42
N ALA A 38 -12.68 -9.38 -5.42
CA ALA A 38 -12.69 -7.93 -5.34
C ALA A 38 -14.10 -7.35 -5.55
N GLU A 39 -14.54 -6.52 -4.62
CA GLU A 39 -15.85 -5.86 -4.57
C GLU A 39 -15.74 -4.36 -4.37
N GLY A 40 -16.84 -3.63 -4.58
CA GLY A 40 -16.85 -2.17 -4.53
C GLY A 40 -16.54 -1.52 -5.87
N SER A 41 -16.31 -0.22 -5.85
CA SER A 41 -16.03 0.55 -7.06
C SER A 41 -15.10 1.74 -6.80
N ALA A 42 -14.35 2.12 -7.82
CA ALA A 42 -13.58 3.36 -7.83
C ALA A 42 -14.19 4.35 -8.83
N GLY A 43 -14.52 5.54 -8.35
CA GLY A 43 -14.81 6.70 -9.19
C GLY A 43 -13.49 7.25 -9.74
N LEU A 44 -13.44 7.57 -11.03
CA LEU A 44 -12.27 8.13 -11.69
C LEU A 44 -12.62 9.45 -12.35
N SER A 45 -11.79 10.47 -12.15
CA SER A 45 -11.80 11.68 -12.95
C SER A 45 -10.36 11.99 -13.40
N ALA A 46 -10.21 12.37 -14.66
CA ALA A 46 -8.91 12.77 -15.20
C ALA A 46 -9.08 13.94 -16.15
N GLN A 47 -8.12 14.84 -16.12
CA GLN A 47 -8.08 15.99 -17.00
C GLN A 47 -6.66 16.15 -17.55
N VAL A 48 -6.56 16.36 -18.85
CA VAL A 48 -5.35 16.75 -19.54
C VAL A 48 -5.59 18.13 -20.14
N SER A 49 -4.77 19.09 -19.80
CA SER A 49 -4.84 20.48 -20.32
C SER A 49 -3.46 20.96 -20.74
N GLY A 50 -3.39 22.16 -21.31
CA GLY A 50 -2.14 22.77 -21.74
C GLY A 50 -1.85 22.55 -23.22
N THR A 51 -0.63 22.27 -23.57
CA THR A 51 -0.19 22.08 -24.98
C THR A 51 0.37 20.68 -25.20
N VAL A 52 0.40 20.22 -26.46
CA VAL A 52 1.02 18.94 -26.82
C VAL A 52 2.47 18.81 -26.31
N GLY A 53 3.21 19.92 -26.30
CA GLY A 53 4.61 19.93 -25.82
C GLY A 53 4.76 20.07 -24.30
N LYS A 54 3.71 20.51 -23.60
CA LYS A 54 3.67 20.70 -22.14
C LYS A 54 2.27 20.36 -21.61
N PRO A 55 1.87 19.11 -21.60
CA PRO A 55 0.59 18.71 -21.03
C PRO A 55 0.62 18.83 -19.50
N LEU A 56 -0.46 19.33 -18.95
CA LEU A 56 -0.74 19.30 -17.51
C LEU A 56 -1.77 18.20 -17.28
N ILE A 57 -1.42 17.24 -16.47
CA ILE A 57 -2.28 16.08 -16.18
C ILE A 57 -2.72 16.15 -14.72
N SER A 58 -3.99 16.00 -14.48
CA SER A 58 -4.56 15.77 -13.16
C SER A 58 -5.50 14.59 -13.20
N ALA A 59 -5.49 13.78 -12.16
CA ALA A 59 -6.39 12.65 -12.01
C ALA A 59 -6.76 12.48 -10.55
N GLU A 60 -7.98 12.00 -10.31
CA GLU A 60 -8.48 11.65 -8.99
C GLU A 60 -9.16 10.29 -9.06
N ALA A 61 -8.85 9.45 -8.08
CA ALA A 61 -9.54 8.18 -7.85
C ALA A 61 -10.20 8.25 -6.47
N GLU A 62 -11.51 8.01 -6.42
CA GLU A 62 -12.30 7.91 -5.20
C GLU A 62 -12.70 6.44 -4.99
N PHE A 63 -12.24 5.86 -3.90
CA PHE A 63 -12.53 4.48 -3.52
C PHE A 63 -13.78 4.43 -2.66
N ASN A 64 -14.74 3.60 -3.05
CA ASN A 64 -16.02 3.45 -2.38
C ASN A 64 -16.22 1.98 -2.03
N ASP A 65 -16.06 1.70 -0.74
CA ASP A 65 -16.29 0.39 -0.13
C ASP A 65 -15.57 -0.75 -0.87
N ILE A 66 -14.29 -0.51 -1.19
CA ILE A 66 -13.46 -1.53 -1.84
C ILE A 66 -13.18 -2.65 -0.84
N GLY A 67 -13.43 -3.88 -1.27
CA GLY A 67 -13.05 -5.10 -0.58
C GLY A 67 -12.29 -6.04 -1.51
N PHE A 68 -11.43 -6.89 -0.96
CA PHE A 68 -10.75 -7.97 -1.68
C PHE A 68 -10.12 -8.98 -0.71
N THR A 69 -9.83 -10.16 -1.22
CA THR A 69 -9.10 -11.20 -0.49
C THR A 69 -7.65 -11.25 -0.97
N VAL A 70 -6.70 -11.22 -0.03
CA VAL A 70 -5.28 -11.46 -0.30
C VAL A 70 -5.08 -12.97 -0.47
N MET A 71 -4.82 -13.41 -1.69
CA MET A 71 -4.83 -14.86 -2.05
C MET A 71 -3.79 -15.69 -1.31
N GLU A 72 -2.66 -15.09 -0.92
CA GLU A 72 -1.58 -15.80 -0.21
C GLU A 72 -1.96 -16.14 1.24
N THR A 73 -2.62 -15.22 1.93
CA THR A 73 -2.97 -15.33 3.35
C THR A 73 -4.44 -15.63 3.58
N LEU A 74 -5.28 -15.50 2.55
CA LEU A 74 -6.75 -15.54 2.60
C LEU A 74 -7.37 -14.49 3.53
N GLN A 75 -6.60 -13.46 3.90
CA GLN A 75 -7.10 -12.35 4.70
C GLN A 75 -7.97 -11.43 3.86
N LYS A 76 -9.08 -11.00 4.45
CA LYS A 76 -10.02 -10.08 3.81
C LYS A 76 -9.70 -8.64 4.16
N VAL A 77 -9.48 -7.84 3.12
CA VAL A 77 -9.47 -6.38 3.20
C VAL A 77 -10.85 -5.89 2.79
N HIS A 78 -11.46 -5.00 3.55
CA HIS A 78 -12.80 -4.51 3.25
C HIS A 78 -13.05 -3.10 3.77
N GLY A 79 -14.11 -2.48 3.27
CA GLY A 79 -14.50 -1.13 3.68
C GLY A 79 -13.44 -0.09 3.34
N VAL A 80 -12.65 -0.31 2.25
CA VAL A 80 -11.62 0.67 1.87
C VAL A 80 -12.29 1.85 1.21
N ASN A 81 -12.14 3.00 1.86
CA ASN A 81 -12.68 4.28 1.43
C ASN A 81 -11.59 5.34 1.44
N GLY A 82 -11.67 6.29 0.51
CA GLY A 82 -10.74 7.41 0.46
C GLY A 82 -10.45 7.88 -0.95
N GLN A 83 -9.44 8.72 -1.08
CA GLN A 83 -9.10 9.38 -2.33
C GLN A 83 -7.60 9.33 -2.60
N VAL A 84 -7.26 9.24 -3.89
CA VAL A 84 -5.90 9.44 -4.38
C VAL A 84 -5.96 10.48 -5.49
N ARG A 85 -5.16 11.53 -5.38
CA ARG A 85 -5.03 12.59 -6.38
C ARG A 85 -3.64 12.58 -6.98
N ILE A 86 -3.57 12.72 -8.28
CA ILE A 86 -2.32 12.71 -9.04
C ILE A 86 -2.28 13.96 -9.90
N ASN A 87 -1.15 14.65 -9.88
CA ASN A 87 -0.84 15.71 -10.83
C ASN A 87 0.64 15.60 -11.24
N ASP A 88 1.13 16.52 -12.06
CA ASP A 88 2.50 16.54 -12.53
C ASP A 88 3.56 16.74 -11.43
N ALA A 89 3.14 17.27 -10.26
CA ALA A 89 4.02 17.56 -9.13
C ALA A 89 3.95 16.55 -7.99
N ALA A 90 2.81 15.84 -7.81
CA ALA A 90 2.62 14.94 -6.67
C ALA A 90 1.51 13.91 -6.87
N ILE A 91 1.65 12.81 -6.14
CA ILE A 91 0.56 11.91 -5.77
C ILE A 91 0.19 12.24 -4.32
N SER A 92 -1.04 12.61 -4.09
CA SER A 92 -1.55 12.96 -2.76
C SER A 92 -2.60 11.92 -2.32
N ILE A 93 -2.49 11.46 -1.09
CA ILE A 93 -3.42 10.57 -0.41
C ILE A 93 -3.97 11.33 0.79
N PRO A 94 -5.06 12.12 0.65
CA PRO A 94 -5.60 12.93 1.75
C PRO A 94 -6.10 12.09 2.92
N GLY A 95 -6.44 10.85 2.64
CA GLY A 95 -6.85 9.85 3.61
C GLY A 95 -7.43 8.64 2.88
N LEU A 96 -6.88 7.47 3.19
CA LEU A 96 -7.37 6.17 2.79
C LEU A 96 -7.53 5.35 4.06
N SER A 97 -8.67 4.72 4.28
CA SER A 97 -8.90 3.89 5.44
C SER A 97 -9.68 2.64 5.08
N GLY A 98 -9.55 1.60 5.88
CA GLY A 98 -10.22 0.33 5.69
C GLY A 98 -9.95 -0.62 6.83
N LYS A 99 -10.29 -1.88 6.61
CA LYS A 99 -10.08 -2.96 7.58
C LYS A 99 -9.38 -4.15 6.95
N VAL A 100 -8.55 -4.82 7.74
CA VAL A 100 -8.08 -6.18 7.45
C VAL A 100 -8.70 -7.09 8.52
N GLU A 101 -9.60 -7.98 8.12
CA GLU A 101 -10.42 -8.75 9.04
C GLU A 101 -11.15 -7.83 10.04
N SER A 102 -10.80 -7.88 11.31
CA SER A 102 -11.35 -7.03 12.36
C SER A 102 -10.51 -5.78 12.69
N GLY A 103 -9.31 -5.67 12.14
CA GLY A 103 -8.38 -4.57 12.42
C GLY A 103 -8.56 -3.39 11.50
N ASP A 104 -8.39 -2.19 12.02
CA ASP A 104 -8.50 -0.95 11.25
C ASP A 104 -7.13 -0.49 10.75
N PHE A 105 -7.09 0.11 9.58
CA PHE A 105 -5.92 0.84 9.08
C PHE A 105 -6.28 2.17 8.45
N SER A 106 -5.31 3.08 8.43
CA SER A 106 -5.38 4.31 7.67
C SER A 106 -4.02 4.66 7.07
N LEU A 107 -4.07 5.30 5.90
CA LEU A 107 -2.92 5.75 5.13
C LEU A 107 -3.18 7.18 4.66
N GLU A 108 -2.22 8.07 4.88
CA GLU A 108 -2.25 9.44 4.36
C GLU A 108 -0.86 9.88 3.96
N GLY A 109 -0.75 10.84 3.05
CA GLY A 109 0.56 11.36 2.69
C GLY A 109 0.67 11.90 1.28
N THR A 110 1.91 12.15 0.89
CA THR A 110 2.25 12.72 -0.41
C THR A 110 3.53 12.11 -0.95
N ILE A 111 3.53 11.81 -2.23
CA ILE A 111 4.72 11.42 -2.99
C ILE A 111 5.00 12.54 -4.00
N GLY A 112 6.05 13.33 -3.75
CA GLY A 112 6.45 14.39 -4.65
C GLY A 112 7.05 13.83 -5.94
N MET A 113 6.68 14.42 -7.06
CA MET A 113 7.11 13.98 -8.39
C MET A 113 7.83 15.11 -9.15
N THR A 114 8.72 14.71 -10.05
CA THR A 114 9.31 15.61 -11.05
C THR A 114 9.25 14.89 -12.40
N HIS A 115 8.57 15.49 -13.38
CA HIS A 115 8.34 14.89 -14.69
C HIS A 115 7.76 13.48 -14.60
N PHE A 116 6.74 13.29 -13.77
CA PHE A 116 6.07 12.00 -13.49
C PHE A 116 6.99 10.92 -12.88
N LYS A 117 8.14 11.30 -12.36
CA LYS A 117 9.03 10.39 -11.62
C LYS A 117 8.97 10.73 -10.14
N PRO A 118 8.64 9.77 -9.29
CA PRO A 118 8.66 9.97 -7.85
C PRO A 118 10.06 10.40 -7.37
N GLN A 119 10.12 11.40 -6.49
CA GLN A 119 11.35 11.94 -5.93
C GLN A 119 11.37 11.87 -4.42
N THR A 120 10.30 12.31 -3.80
CA THR A 120 10.19 12.37 -2.34
C THR A 120 8.98 11.57 -1.88
N ILE A 121 9.04 11.06 -0.66
CA ILE A 121 7.95 10.34 -0.02
C ILE A 121 7.75 10.90 1.39
N ASP A 122 6.48 11.12 1.74
CA ASP A 122 6.04 11.52 3.08
C ASP A 122 4.67 10.88 3.30
N VAL A 123 4.67 9.70 3.92
CA VAL A 123 3.49 8.86 4.08
C VAL A 123 3.40 8.37 5.52
N ALA A 124 2.24 8.54 6.12
CA ALA A 124 1.90 8.02 7.43
C ALA A 124 0.94 6.82 7.30
N PHE A 125 1.23 5.77 8.05
CA PHE A 125 0.40 4.58 8.16
C PHE A 125 0.06 4.33 9.63
N ASN A 126 -1.22 4.17 9.93
CA ASN A 126 -1.71 3.83 11.26
C ASN A 126 -2.50 2.54 11.19
N ALA A 127 -2.33 1.68 12.18
CA ALA A 127 -3.07 0.44 12.32
C ALA A 127 -3.48 0.21 13.77
N ARG A 128 -4.67 -0.37 13.96
CA ARG A 128 -5.20 -0.77 15.28
C ARG A 128 -5.75 -2.18 15.20
N THR A 129 -5.27 -3.02 16.10
CA THR A 129 -5.62 -4.46 16.17
C THR A 129 -5.55 -5.15 14.81
N LEU A 130 -4.55 -4.79 14.02
CA LEU A 130 -4.39 -5.32 12.66
C LEU A 130 -3.85 -6.75 12.72
N PRO A 131 -4.59 -7.76 12.21
CA PRO A 131 -4.08 -9.11 12.14
C PRO A 131 -3.09 -9.24 10.98
N LEU A 132 -1.91 -9.78 11.29
CA LEU A 132 -0.87 -10.11 10.32
C LEU A 132 -0.65 -11.62 10.33
N LEU A 133 -0.75 -12.23 9.18
CA LEU A 133 -0.53 -13.65 8.99
C LEU A 133 0.68 -13.86 8.06
N VAL A 134 1.68 -14.59 8.55
CA VAL A 134 2.74 -15.17 7.73
C VAL A 134 2.48 -16.67 7.66
N PRO A 135 2.05 -17.20 6.52
CA PRO A 135 1.65 -18.60 6.40
C PRO A 135 2.68 -19.57 6.98
N GLU A 136 2.20 -20.55 7.74
CA GLU A 136 3.01 -21.61 8.38
C GLU A 136 4.09 -21.11 9.36
N MET A 137 4.11 -19.83 9.71
CA MET A 137 5.15 -19.27 10.56
C MET A 137 4.60 -18.47 11.74
N LEU A 138 3.77 -17.49 11.48
CA LEU A 138 3.43 -16.48 12.48
C LEU A 138 2.05 -15.92 12.23
N GLU A 139 1.28 -15.83 13.31
CA GLU A 139 0.04 -15.05 13.38
C GLU A 139 0.19 -14.03 14.51
N MET A 140 -0.08 -12.77 14.23
CA MET A 140 0.00 -11.74 15.25
C MET A 140 -1.02 -10.63 15.01
N THR A 141 -1.38 -9.95 16.09
CA THR A 141 -2.18 -8.74 16.07
C THR A 141 -1.31 -7.57 16.50
N VAL A 142 -1.30 -6.51 15.72
CA VAL A 142 -0.43 -5.36 15.97
C VAL A 142 -1.20 -4.04 16.00
N ASN A 143 -0.69 -3.09 16.77
CA ASN A 143 -0.92 -1.67 16.59
C ASN A 143 0.34 -1.05 16.00
N ALA A 144 0.19 -0.16 15.04
CA ALA A 144 1.32 0.49 14.40
C ALA A 144 1.02 1.96 14.14
N ASP A 145 2.05 2.80 14.34
CA ASP A 145 2.08 4.20 13.98
C ASP A 145 3.40 4.43 13.25
N LEU A 146 3.38 4.45 11.91
CA LEU A 146 4.57 4.45 11.07
C LEU A 146 4.59 5.66 10.14
N GLY A 147 5.74 6.29 10.00
CA GLY A 147 5.99 7.34 9.03
C GLY A 147 7.16 6.97 8.11
N LEU A 148 6.93 7.03 6.81
CA LEU A 148 7.94 6.84 5.78
C LEU A 148 8.23 8.18 5.11
N THR A 149 9.44 8.70 5.31
CA THR A 149 9.84 10.02 4.81
C THR A 149 11.18 9.97 4.11
N GLY A 150 11.43 10.88 3.17
CA GLY A 150 12.72 11.01 2.50
C GLY A 150 12.64 11.03 0.99
N THR A 151 13.69 10.56 0.34
CA THR A 151 13.73 10.36 -1.12
C THR A 151 13.62 8.87 -1.44
N LEU A 152 13.35 8.52 -2.71
CA LEU A 152 13.31 7.10 -3.12
C LEU A 152 14.66 6.39 -2.93
N GLU A 153 15.78 7.12 -2.98
CA GLU A 153 17.11 6.56 -2.77
C GLU A 153 17.47 6.45 -1.28
N GLN A 154 16.89 7.32 -0.45
CA GLN A 154 17.16 7.40 0.99
C GLN A 154 15.86 7.65 1.75
N ALA A 155 15.04 6.62 1.86
CA ALA A 155 13.84 6.64 2.67
C ALA A 155 14.14 6.24 4.12
N SER A 156 13.49 6.91 5.06
CA SER A 156 13.55 6.63 6.51
C SER A 156 12.18 6.20 6.99
N LEU A 157 12.08 4.98 7.50
CA LEU A 157 10.89 4.49 8.20
C LEU A 157 11.08 4.70 9.70
N LYS A 158 10.15 5.38 10.33
CA LYS A 158 10.13 5.65 11.79
C LYS A 158 8.75 5.39 12.34
N GLY A 159 8.69 5.06 13.61
CA GLY A 159 7.43 4.87 14.32
C GLY A 159 7.49 3.73 15.32
N ASP A 160 6.32 3.38 15.82
CA ASP A 160 6.13 2.37 16.84
C ASP A 160 5.26 1.23 16.33
N VAL A 161 5.64 0.00 16.68
CA VAL A 161 4.83 -1.20 16.45
C VAL A 161 4.69 -1.93 17.77
N VAL A 162 3.46 -2.12 18.20
CA VAL A 162 3.13 -2.86 19.43
C VAL A 162 2.46 -4.17 19.06
N ILE A 163 3.08 -5.28 19.39
CA ILE A 163 2.46 -6.61 19.24
C ILE A 163 1.49 -6.77 20.44
N VAL A 164 0.21 -6.88 20.13
CA VAL A 164 -0.86 -7.06 21.11
C VAL A 164 -0.97 -8.55 21.48
N GLU A 165 -0.88 -9.42 20.48
CA GLU A 165 -0.95 -10.86 20.59
C GLU A 165 -0.17 -11.49 19.45
N GLY A 166 0.41 -12.68 19.67
CA GLY A 166 1.14 -13.37 18.61
C GLY A 166 1.36 -14.84 18.92
N TYR A 167 1.24 -15.67 17.88
CA TYR A 167 1.48 -17.10 17.91
C TYR A 167 2.51 -17.47 16.85
N TYR A 168 3.57 -18.16 17.28
CA TYR A 168 4.62 -18.65 16.41
C TYR A 168 4.49 -20.18 16.25
N PHE A 169 4.30 -20.65 15.02
CA PHE A 169 4.01 -22.07 14.73
C PHE A 169 5.22 -22.87 14.28
N LYS A 170 6.30 -22.22 13.87
CA LYS A 170 7.47 -22.93 13.37
C LYS A 170 8.27 -23.50 14.52
N ASP A 171 8.52 -24.83 14.50
CA ASP A 171 9.38 -25.47 15.48
C ASP A 171 10.76 -24.83 15.53
N VAL A 172 11.10 -24.26 16.68
CA VAL A 172 12.46 -23.79 16.94
C VAL A 172 13.35 -25.02 17.06
N ASN A 173 14.18 -25.26 16.06
CA ASN A 173 15.13 -26.36 16.08
C ASN A 173 16.19 -26.09 17.18
N MET A 174 15.93 -26.57 18.38
CA MET A 174 16.78 -26.36 19.57
C MET A 174 18.20 -26.95 19.44
N ASN A 175 18.45 -27.77 18.41
CA ASN A 175 19.74 -28.35 18.13
C ASN A 175 20.87 -27.33 17.84
N LEU A 176 20.53 -26.09 17.49
CA LEU A 176 21.53 -25.02 17.33
C LEU A 176 21.98 -24.42 18.67
N ILE A 177 21.11 -24.45 19.67
CA ILE A 177 21.44 -23.92 21.02
C ILE A 177 22.32 -24.92 21.78
N GLU A 178 22.08 -26.24 21.63
CA GLU A 178 22.94 -27.28 22.20
C GLU A 178 24.35 -27.27 21.60
N LYS A 179 24.49 -27.07 20.29
CA LYS A 179 25.80 -26.94 19.63
C LYS A 179 26.56 -25.68 20.08
N ALA A 180 25.90 -24.57 20.30
CA ALA A 180 26.52 -23.36 20.83
C ALA A 180 26.95 -23.51 22.30
N GLY A 181 26.21 -24.28 23.11
CA GLY A 181 26.57 -24.58 24.51
C GLY A 181 27.76 -25.54 24.68
N GLN A 182 28.09 -26.34 23.65
CA GLN A 182 29.23 -27.28 23.69
C GLN A 182 30.58 -26.65 23.29
N ILE A 183 30.57 -25.50 22.64
CA ILE A 183 31.81 -24.82 22.19
C ILE A 183 32.52 -24.08 23.36
N GLY A 184 31.88 -23.93 24.54
CA GLY A 184 32.37 -23.16 25.65
C GLY A 184 32.95 -23.96 26.83
N ARG A 185 33.15 -25.27 26.77
CA ARG A 185 33.80 -26.02 27.86
C ARG A 185 35.31 -26.12 27.62
N PRO A 186 36.16 -25.45 28.45
CA PRO A 186 37.57 -25.66 28.42
C PRO A 186 37.86 -27.09 28.92
N THR A 187 38.56 -27.88 28.10
CA THR A 187 39.17 -29.14 28.53
C THR A 187 40.16 -28.85 29.64
N ARG A 188 39.88 -29.30 30.85
CA ARG A 188 40.90 -29.38 31.91
C ARG A 188 41.86 -30.52 31.55
N GLU A 189 43.06 -30.18 31.14
CA GLU A 189 44.16 -31.12 31.18
C GLU A 189 44.52 -31.38 32.66
N THR A 190 44.45 -32.65 33.06
CA THR A 190 45.00 -33.14 34.31
C THR A 190 46.38 -33.75 34.00
N ASP A 191 47.41 -33.12 34.53
CA ASP A 191 48.71 -33.77 34.77
C ASP A 191 48.61 -34.88 35.81
#